data_d5c3b8b7bd630f44c7aa2e007f38b1c9
#
_entry.id   d5c3b8b7bd630f44c7aa2e007f38b1c9
#
_cell.length_a   1.000
_cell.length_b   1.000
_cell.length_c   1.000
_cell.angle_alpha   90.00
_cell.angle_beta   90.00
_cell.angle_gamma   90.00
#
_symmetry.space_group_name_H-M   'P 1'
#
loop_
_entity.id
_entity.type
_entity.pdbx_description
1 polymer ?
#
loop_
_entity_poly.entity_id
_entity_poly.type
_entity_poly.pdbx_seq_one_letter_code
_entity_poly.pdbx_strand_id
1 'polypeptide(L)'
;MKKPILAASVVAVAIIIGISVVLVQNNDDVKINDFESSDSFSEKISVTTTTNVITDLVENIGGEHVSVTGLMGPGVDPHLYRPSASDVKELQNADIIFYNGLDLEGKMGDIFVKIGKEGTTVLAVSENIPLESLLILDNNGNFDPHIWWDVDLWSEAAKVVATGLKEYDPKNSEKYDKNLSEYLNQLKKLNSNNLNKINSIPQDQRVLVTAHDAFQYFGHTYGFEELSIQGWSTDSEAGIREIQNLADEISKRKIKALFVETSISPATIEALEAAVQSRGHDIVIGGELFSDAIGEKGTPEGTYVGAFTHNVNTIVEALK
;
A
#
# COMPACT_ATOMS: atom_id res chain seq x y z
N MET A 1 -51.67 -25.60 -52.42
CA MET A 1 -51.42 -24.31 -53.10
C MET A 1 -50.15 -23.68 -52.53
N LYS A 2 -49.28 -23.33 -53.46
CA LYS A 2 -47.92 -22.83 -53.47
C LYS A 2 -47.41 -22.07 -52.22
N LYS A 3 -46.21 -22.50 -51.75
CA LYS A 3 -45.25 -21.71 -50.94
C LYS A 3 -44.66 -20.57 -51.79
N PRO A 4 -44.13 -19.52 -51.18
CA PRO A 4 -42.77 -19.14 -51.57
C PRO A 4 -41.83 -19.05 -50.40
N ILE A 5 -40.62 -19.42 -50.71
CA ILE A 5 -39.35 -19.32 -50.04
C ILE A 5 -38.92 -17.85 -50.02
N LEU A 6 -38.49 -17.34 -48.88
CA LEU A 6 -37.74 -16.05 -48.80
C LEU A 6 -36.36 -16.30 -48.27
N ALA A 7 -35.37 -15.95 -49.09
CA ALA A 7 -33.93 -16.15 -48.86
C ALA A 7 -33.40 -15.18 -47.84
N ALA A 8 -32.56 -15.66 -46.94
CA ALA A 8 -31.75 -14.86 -46.03
C ALA A 8 -30.48 -14.35 -46.76
N SER A 9 -30.34 -13.06 -46.89
CA SER A 9 -29.13 -12.43 -47.42
C SER A 9 -28.12 -12.24 -46.28
N VAL A 10 -27.01 -12.95 -46.40
CA VAL A 10 -25.80 -12.71 -45.60
C VAL A 10 -25.03 -11.56 -46.26
N VAL A 11 -24.90 -10.45 -45.55
CA VAL A 11 -24.00 -9.35 -45.96
C VAL A 11 -22.63 -9.58 -45.30
N ALA A 12 -21.71 -10.03 -46.13
CA ALA A 12 -20.29 -10.07 -45.79
C ALA A 12 -19.69 -8.69 -46.11
N VAL A 13 -19.23 -7.96 -45.07
CA VAL A 13 -18.44 -6.72 -45.26
C VAL A 13 -16.99 -7.13 -45.48
N ALA A 14 -16.54 -7.10 -46.72
CA ALA A 14 -15.13 -7.22 -47.07
C ALA A 14 -14.49 -5.82 -47.02
N ILE A 15 -13.56 -5.62 -46.11
CA ILE A 15 -12.70 -4.43 -46.09
C ILE A 15 -11.58 -4.67 -47.13
N ILE A 16 -11.70 -3.98 -48.26
CA ILE A 16 -10.67 -3.95 -49.29
C ILE A 16 -9.64 -2.88 -48.90
N ILE A 17 -8.44 -3.30 -48.48
CA ILE A 17 -7.28 -2.42 -48.39
C ILE A 17 -6.68 -2.30 -49.79
N GLY A 18 -6.86 -1.11 -50.39
CA GLY A 18 -6.31 -0.79 -51.70
C GLY A 18 -4.78 -0.63 -51.62
N ILE A 19 -4.07 -1.58 -52.20
CA ILE A 19 -2.63 -1.45 -52.50
C ILE A 19 -2.53 -0.76 -53.85
N SER A 20 -2.15 0.51 -53.88
CA SER A 20 -1.78 1.20 -55.11
C SER A 20 -0.33 0.85 -55.44
N VAL A 21 -0.15 -0.06 -56.40
CA VAL A 21 1.17 -0.33 -56.99
C VAL A 21 1.41 0.70 -58.08
N VAL A 22 2.30 1.65 -57.85
CA VAL A 22 2.86 2.52 -58.89
C VAL A 22 4.10 1.83 -59.43
N LEU A 23 4.04 1.30 -60.63
CA LEU A 23 5.21 0.84 -61.38
C LEU A 23 5.93 2.05 -61.95
N VAL A 24 7.04 2.43 -61.33
CA VAL A 24 8.04 3.29 -61.95
C VAL A 24 9.24 2.39 -62.30
N GLN A 25 9.44 2.15 -63.59
CA GLN A 25 10.68 1.55 -64.09
C GLN A 25 11.77 2.62 -64.09
N ASN A 26 12.73 2.51 -63.18
CA ASN A 26 14.09 2.98 -63.35
C ASN A 26 15.02 2.15 -62.46
N ASN A 27 16.03 1.56 -63.11
CA ASN A 27 17.10 0.84 -62.45
C ASN A 27 17.92 1.79 -61.59
N ASP A 28 17.87 1.58 -60.30
CA ASP A 28 18.96 1.91 -59.37
C ASP A 28 18.70 1.12 -58.08
N ASP A 29 19.72 0.45 -57.59
CA ASP A 29 19.69 -0.39 -56.38
C ASP A 29 19.14 0.34 -55.14
N VAL A 30 17.84 0.19 -54.87
CA VAL A 30 17.25 0.61 -53.61
C VAL A 30 17.48 -0.50 -52.59
N LYS A 31 18.45 -0.31 -51.70
CA LYS A 31 18.53 -1.08 -50.47
C LYS A 31 17.25 -0.81 -49.68
N ILE A 32 16.39 -1.81 -49.65
CA ILE A 32 15.26 -1.84 -48.68
C ILE A 32 15.91 -1.95 -47.31
N ASN A 33 15.98 -0.84 -46.61
CA ASN A 33 16.17 -0.87 -45.16
C ASN A 33 14.89 -1.46 -44.60
N ASP A 34 14.98 -2.69 -44.11
CA ASP A 34 14.00 -3.31 -43.26
C ASP A 34 13.84 -2.40 -42.04
N PHE A 35 12.78 -1.58 -42.05
CA PHE A 35 12.26 -0.96 -40.84
C PHE A 35 11.65 -2.11 -40.03
N GLU A 36 12.49 -2.80 -39.30
CA GLU A 36 12.03 -3.56 -38.13
C GLU A 36 11.49 -2.57 -37.12
N SER A 37 10.22 -2.20 -37.23
CA SER A 37 9.44 -1.65 -36.14
C SER A 37 9.05 -2.82 -35.24
N SER A 38 10.01 -3.36 -34.50
CA SER A 38 9.72 -4.22 -33.37
C SER A 38 9.52 -3.38 -32.12
N ASP A 39 8.52 -2.51 -32.09
CA ASP A 39 7.83 -2.23 -30.85
C ASP A 39 6.99 -3.47 -30.54
N SER A 40 7.64 -4.51 -30.05
CA SER A 40 6.95 -5.56 -29.32
C SER A 40 6.40 -4.86 -28.06
N PHE A 41 5.10 -4.54 -28.04
CA PHE A 41 4.38 -4.26 -26.81
C PHE A 41 4.64 -5.47 -25.89
N SER A 42 5.62 -5.35 -25.02
CA SER A 42 5.82 -6.32 -23.96
C SER A 42 4.55 -6.25 -23.11
N GLU A 43 3.81 -7.34 -23.08
CA GLU A 43 2.65 -7.46 -22.19
C GLU A 43 3.13 -7.20 -20.77
N LYS A 44 2.46 -6.26 -20.08
CA LYS A 44 2.79 -5.92 -18.70
C LYS A 44 2.38 -7.06 -17.79
N ILE A 45 3.16 -7.29 -16.74
CA ILE A 45 2.77 -8.23 -15.67
C ILE A 45 1.53 -7.68 -14.98
N SER A 46 0.48 -8.48 -14.89
CA SER A 46 -0.71 -8.16 -14.11
C SER A 46 -0.45 -8.44 -12.63
N VAL A 47 -0.36 -7.39 -11.82
CA VAL A 47 -0.10 -7.51 -10.38
C VAL A 47 -1.32 -7.07 -9.61
N THR A 48 -1.78 -7.90 -8.66
CA THR A 48 -2.81 -7.49 -7.69
C THR A 48 -2.16 -7.32 -6.32
N THR A 49 -2.49 -6.21 -5.66
CA THR A 49 -2.01 -5.89 -4.30
C THR A 49 -3.18 -5.71 -3.35
N THR A 50 -2.96 -5.91 -2.07
CA THR A 50 -4.00 -5.71 -1.06
C THR A 50 -4.17 -4.23 -0.73
N THR A 51 -3.24 -3.63 -0.01
CA THR A 51 -3.32 -2.23 0.43
C THR A 51 -2.72 -1.27 -0.60
N ASN A 52 -3.13 0.00 -0.55
CA ASN A 52 -2.58 1.02 -1.43
C ASN A 52 -1.12 1.38 -1.10
N VAL A 53 -0.65 1.08 0.11
CA VAL A 53 0.77 1.19 0.49
C VAL A 53 1.61 0.22 -0.35
N ILE A 54 1.16 -1.03 -0.48
CA ILE A 54 1.81 -2.05 -1.31
C ILE A 54 1.66 -1.72 -2.80
N THR A 55 0.52 -1.15 -3.20
CA THR A 55 0.31 -0.68 -4.57
C THR A 55 1.39 0.31 -4.99
N ASP A 56 1.63 1.37 -4.18
CA ASP A 56 2.69 2.35 -4.42
C ASP A 56 4.08 1.69 -4.48
N LEU A 57 4.37 0.75 -3.56
CA LEU A 57 5.62 0.01 -3.55
C LEU A 57 5.85 -0.75 -4.86
N VAL A 58 4.86 -1.53 -5.30
CA VAL A 58 4.95 -2.33 -6.53
C VAL A 58 5.07 -1.45 -7.76
N GLU A 59 4.34 -0.33 -7.83
CA GLU A 59 4.45 0.65 -8.92
C GLU A 59 5.86 1.26 -8.99
N ASN A 60 6.47 1.59 -7.83
CA ASN A 60 7.83 2.12 -7.79
C ASN A 60 8.88 1.11 -8.27
N ILE A 61 8.75 -0.17 -7.92
CA ILE A 61 9.72 -1.20 -8.29
C ILE A 61 9.48 -1.71 -9.73
N GLY A 62 8.21 -1.97 -10.08
CA GLY A 62 7.84 -2.56 -11.37
C GLY A 62 7.88 -1.57 -12.54
N GLY A 63 7.61 -0.29 -12.26
CA GLY A 63 7.61 0.78 -13.25
C GLY A 63 6.67 0.51 -14.42
N GLU A 64 7.17 0.73 -15.64
CA GLU A 64 6.39 0.54 -16.87
C GLU A 64 6.09 -0.93 -17.23
N HIS A 65 6.75 -1.89 -16.55
CA HIS A 65 6.65 -3.33 -16.84
C HIS A 65 5.49 -4.02 -16.12
N VAL A 66 4.82 -3.35 -15.19
CA VAL A 66 3.68 -3.87 -14.44
C VAL A 66 2.39 -3.09 -14.70
N SER A 67 1.27 -3.78 -14.53
CA SER A 67 -0.08 -3.18 -14.41
C SER A 67 -0.63 -3.56 -13.05
N VAL A 68 -0.70 -2.60 -12.12
CA VAL A 68 -1.04 -2.88 -10.72
C VAL A 68 -2.50 -2.55 -10.44
N THR A 69 -3.21 -3.51 -9.84
CA THR A 69 -4.56 -3.34 -9.31
C THR A 69 -4.52 -3.47 -7.78
N GLY A 70 -4.75 -2.37 -7.07
CA GLY A 70 -4.91 -2.39 -5.62
C GLY A 70 -6.37 -2.69 -5.23
N LEU A 71 -6.59 -3.62 -4.30
CA LEU A 71 -7.92 -3.98 -3.83
C LEU A 71 -8.49 -2.96 -2.83
N MET A 72 -7.64 -2.43 -1.96
CA MET A 72 -8.01 -1.49 -0.92
C MET A 72 -7.48 -0.10 -1.27
N GLY A 73 -8.39 0.83 -1.39
CA GLY A 73 -8.09 2.25 -1.67
C GLY A 73 -7.79 3.05 -0.40
N PRO A 74 -7.66 4.39 -0.56
CA PRO A 74 -7.47 5.29 0.57
C PRO A 74 -8.57 5.15 1.63
N GLY A 75 -8.19 5.21 2.91
CA GLY A 75 -9.12 5.14 4.03
C GLY A 75 -9.76 3.77 4.27
N VAL A 76 -9.34 2.73 3.55
CA VAL A 76 -9.85 1.36 3.78
C VAL A 76 -9.04 0.67 4.87
N ASP A 77 -9.73 0.17 5.89
CA ASP A 77 -9.17 -0.62 6.97
C ASP A 77 -8.92 -2.07 6.52
N PRO A 78 -7.68 -2.55 6.45
CA PRO A 78 -7.33 -3.89 6.00
C PRO A 78 -7.72 -4.99 6.97
N HIS A 79 -7.80 -4.70 8.28
CA HIS A 79 -8.17 -5.68 9.29
C HIS A 79 -9.62 -6.14 9.16
N LEU A 80 -10.50 -5.24 8.73
CA LEU A 80 -11.93 -5.49 8.54
C LEU A 80 -12.31 -5.82 7.11
N TYR A 81 -11.37 -5.63 6.16
CA TYR A 81 -11.66 -5.79 4.74
C TYR A 81 -12.13 -7.21 4.40
N ARG A 82 -13.24 -7.26 3.68
CA ARG A 82 -13.80 -8.51 3.15
C ARG A 82 -13.87 -8.42 1.64
N PRO A 83 -13.11 -9.26 0.91
CA PRO A 83 -13.07 -9.19 -0.53
C PRO A 83 -14.43 -9.48 -1.15
N SER A 84 -14.81 -8.67 -2.12
CA SER A 84 -15.99 -8.87 -2.95
C SER A 84 -15.73 -9.95 -4.01
N ALA A 85 -16.78 -10.35 -4.73
CA ALA A 85 -16.62 -11.29 -5.84
C ALA A 85 -15.76 -10.72 -6.98
N SER A 86 -15.74 -9.38 -7.16
CA SER A 86 -14.85 -8.72 -8.12
C SER A 86 -13.39 -8.81 -7.68
N ASP A 87 -13.11 -8.62 -6.38
CA ASP A 87 -11.74 -8.71 -5.86
C ASP A 87 -11.17 -10.11 -6.00
N VAL A 88 -11.99 -11.14 -5.71
CA VAL A 88 -11.61 -12.54 -5.92
C VAL A 88 -11.28 -12.79 -7.40
N LYS A 89 -12.02 -12.18 -8.33
CA LYS A 89 -11.75 -12.30 -9.75
C LYS A 89 -10.45 -11.59 -10.15
N GLU A 90 -10.16 -10.41 -9.60
CA GLU A 90 -8.88 -9.71 -9.82
C GLU A 90 -7.71 -10.54 -9.31
N LEU A 91 -7.84 -11.13 -8.10
CA LEU A 91 -6.83 -12.04 -7.57
C LEU A 91 -6.61 -13.28 -8.45
N GLN A 92 -7.69 -13.86 -9.01
CA GLN A 92 -7.59 -15.04 -9.88
C GLN A 92 -6.97 -14.72 -11.26
N ASN A 93 -7.07 -13.48 -11.71
CA ASN A 93 -6.53 -13.05 -13.02
C ASN A 93 -5.12 -12.47 -12.91
N ALA A 94 -4.57 -12.33 -11.70
CA ALA A 94 -3.24 -11.79 -11.48
C ALA A 94 -2.16 -12.82 -11.85
N ASP A 95 -1.06 -12.32 -12.42
CA ASP A 95 0.19 -13.08 -12.58
C ASP A 95 0.91 -13.21 -11.23
N ILE A 96 0.90 -12.11 -10.44
CA ILE A 96 1.51 -12.06 -9.11
C ILE A 96 0.56 -11.32 -8.17
N ILE A 97 0.49 -11.80 -6.94
CA ILE A 97 -0.22 -11.14 -5.83
C ILE A 97 0.80 -10.77 -4.76
N PHE A 98 0.79 -9.50 -4.34
CA PHE A 98 1.52 -9.05 -3.15
C PHE A 98 0.54 -8.63 -2.06
N TYR A 99 0.76 -9.11 -0.85
CA TYR A 99 -0.01 -8.78 0.34
C TYR A 99 0.94 -8.52 1.52
N ASN A 100 0.44 -7.92 2.61
CA ASN A 100 1.33 -7.55 3.72
C ASN A 100 1.88 -8.78 4.46
N GLY A 101 1.02 -9.71 4.78
CA GLY A 101 1.32 -10.79 5.71
C GLY A 101 1.15 -10.37 7.17
N LEU A 102 1.72 -11.15 8.09
CA LEU A 102 1.64 -10.92 9.55
C LEU A 102 0.18 -10.76 10.05
N ASP A 103 -0.75 -11.42 9.39
CA ASP A 103 -2.19 -11.44 9.70
C ASP A 103 -2.91 -10.08 9.51
N LEU A 104 -2.32 -9.11 8.80
CA LEU A 104 -3.00 -7.85 8.49
C LEU A 104 -4.31 -8.11 7.73
N GLU A 105 -4.25 -8.94 6.70
CA GLU A 105 -5.39 -9.32 5.87
C GLU A 105 -6.02 -10.65 6.35
N GLY A 106 -6.22 -10.80 7.65
CA GLY A 106 -6.66 -12.07 8.25
C GLY A 106 -7.92 -12.67 7.64
N LYS A 107 -8.82 -11.82 7.09
CA LYS A 107 -10.04 -12.29 6.39
C LYS A 107 -9.77 -12.84 4.98
N MET A 108 -8.55 -12.70 4.44
CA MET A 108 -8.17 -13.12 3.08
C MET A 108 -7.22 -14.34 3.06
N GLY A 109 -6.70 -14.79 4.20
CA GLY A 109 -5.70 -15.84 4.28
C GLY A 109 -6.07 -17.13 3.53
N ASP A 110 -7.31 -17.62 3.69
CA ASP A 110 -7.80 -18.81 2.99
C ASP A 110 -7.85 -18.62 1.45
N ILE A 111 -8.13 -17.40 0.99
CA ILE A 111 -8.19 -17.07 -0.42
C ILE A 111 -6.78 -17.12 -1.01
N PHE A 112 -5.79 -16.53 -0.34
CA PHE A 112 -4.38 -16.56 -0.78
C PHE A 112 -3.85 -17.99 -0.88
N VAL A 113 -4.12 -18.82 0.14
CA VAL A 113 -3.74 -20.24 0.13
C VAL A 113 -4.37 -21.00 -1.04
N LYS A 114 -5.64 -20.73 -1.34
CA LYS A 114 -6.34 -21.37 -2.45
C LYS A 114 -5.76 -20.97 -3.81
N ILE A 115 -5.60 -19.67 -4.04
CA ILE A 115 -5.09 -19.13 -5.30
C ILE A 115 -3.65 -19.58 -5.54
N GLY A 116 -2.81 -19.58 -4.51
CA GLY A 116 -1.45 -20.11 -4.60
C GLY A 116 -1.39 -21.60 -4.99
N LYS A 117 -2.33 -22.42 -4.50
CA LYS A 117 -2.44 -23.82 -4.92
C LYS A 117 -2.90 -23.99 -6.37
N GLU A 118 -3.57 -23.00 -6.95
CA GLU A 118 -3.99 -22.98 -8.36
C GLU A 118 -2.85 -22.53 -9.29
N GLY A 119 -1.71 -22.09 -8.72
CA GLY A 119 -0.46 -21.83 -9.47
C GLY A 119 -0.11 -20.33 -9.61
N THR A 120 -0.90 -19.41 -9.10
CA THR A 120 -0.55 -17.98 -9.06
C THR A 120 0.55 -17.75 -8.02
N THR A 121 1.51 -16.89 -8.35
CA THR A 121 2.55 -16.45 -7.40
C THR A 121 1.93 -15.53 -6.36
N VAL A 122 1.98 -15.90 -5.08
CA VAL A 122 1.41 -15.15 -3.96
C VAL A 122 2.51 -14.93 -2.92
N LEU A 123 2.88 -13.67 -2.66
CA LEU A 123 4.03 -13.28 -1.85
C LEU A 123 3.61 -12.30 -0.75
N ALA A 124 3.95 -12.60 0.50
CA ALA A 124 3.85 -11.63 1.58
C ALA A 124 5.07 -10.70 1.51
N VAL A 125 4.86 -9.38 1.47
CA VAL A 125 6.00 -8.43 1.43
C VAL A 125 6.83 -8.48 2.71
N SER A 126 6.28 -9.01 3.80
CA SER A 126 6.98 -9.22 5.08
C SER A 126 7.77 -10.52 5.18
N GLU A 127 7.71 -11.43 4.18
CA GLU A 127 8.19 -12.82 4.32
C GLU A 127 9.69 -12.98 4.61
N ASN A 128 10.50 -12.02 4.17
CA ASN A 128 11.96 -12.06 4.36
C ASN A 128 12.45 -11.15 5.49
N ILE A 129 11.57 -10.55 6.27
CA ILE A 129 11.94 -9.77 7.44
C ILE A 129 12.41 -10.74 8.54
N PRO A 130 13.64 -10.54 9.11
CA PRO A 130 14.10 -11.36 10.22
C PRO A 130 13.16 -11.30 11.42
N LEU A 131 12.79 -12.45 11.99
CA LEU A 131 11.85 -12.51 13.11
C LEU A 131 12.28 -11.67 14.32
N GLU A 132 13.59 -11.53 14.55
CA GLU A 132 14.16 -10.68 15.60
C GLU A 132 13.96 -9.17 15.38
N SER A 133 13.58 -8.77 14.15
CA SER A 133 13.26 -7.38 13.79
C SER A 133 11.77 -7.09 13.90
N LEU A 134 10.95 -8.11 14.10
CA LEU A 134 9.50 -7.97 14.23
C LEU A 134 9.11 -7.73 15.70
N LEU A 135 8.19 -6.79 15.92
CA LEU A 135 7.62 -6.54 17.24
C LEU A 135 6.59 -7.61 17.59
N ILE A 136 6.78 -8.25 18.76
CA ILE A 136 5.87 -9.28 19.27
C ILE A 136 4.74 -8.58 20.04
N LEU A 137 3.50 -8.84 19.66
CA LEU A 137 2.31 -8.23 20.25
C LEU A 137 1.83 -8.95 21.50
N ASP A 138 1.93 -10.29 21.50
CA ASP A 138 1.39 -11.11 22.58
C ASP A 138 2.19 -12.40 22.82
N ASN A 139 1.81 -13.13 23.85
CA ASN A 139 2.43 -14.41 24.20
C ASN A 139 2.08 -15.55 23.23
N ASN A 140 1.19 -15.34 22.26
CA ASN A 140 0.83 -16.32 21.25
C ASN A 140 1.77 -16.27 20.04
N GLY A 141 2.67 -15.27 20.00
CA GLY A 141 3.64 -15.09 18.93
C GLY A 141 3.09 -14.32 17.73
N ASN A 142 2.02 -13.56 17.91
CA ASN A 142 1.55 -12.63 16.91
C ASN A 142 2.53 -11.45 16.80
N PHE A 143 2.81 -11.04 15.57
CA PHE A 143 3.66 -9.90 15.27
C PHE A 143 2.83 -8.70 14.84
N ASP A 144 3.34 -7.50 15.11
CA ASP A 144 2.76 -6.27 14.60
C ASP A 144 2.86 -6.25 13.06
N PRO A 145 1.72 -6.11 12.35
CA PRO A 145 1.72 -6.11 10.90
C PRO A 145 2.12 -4.77 10.25
N HIS A 146 2.19 -3.66 11.01
CA HIS A 146 2.33 -2.30 10.49
C HIS A 146 3.79 -1.93 10.14
N ILE A 147 4.47 -2.85 9.43
CA ILE A 147 5.91 -2.77 9.10
C ILE A 147 6.28 -1.54 8.27
N TRP A 148 5.33 -0.93 7.57
CA TRP A 148 5.58 0.24 6.73
C TRP A 148 5.91 1.51 7.52
N TRP A 149 5.70 1.51 8.83
CA TRP A 149 6.09 2.64 9.68
C TRP A 149 7.55 2.55 10.17
N ASP A 150 8.28 1.49 9.79
CA ASP A 150 9.75 1.43 9.88
C ASP A 150 10.34 1.38 8.46
N VAL A 151 11.15 2.39 8.13
CA VAL A 151 11.75 2.55 6.79
C VAL A 151 12.72 1.42 6.45
N ASP A 152 13.40 0.84 7.44
CA ASP A 152 14.33 -0.26 7.22
C ASP A 152 13.55 -1.56 6.93
N LEU A 153 12.47 -1.84 7.66
CA LEU A 153 11.57 -2.97 7.37
C LEU A 153 10.88 -2.81 6.01
N TRP A 154 10.44 -1.59 5.67
CA TRP A 154 9.86 -1.31 4.36
C TRP A 154 10.87 -1.47 3.23
N SER A 155 12.16 -1.24 3.51
CA SER A 155 13.24 -1.54 2.56
C SER A 155 13.40 -3.04 2.30
N GLU A 156 13.19 -3.89 3.32
CA GLU A 156 13.16 -5.35 3.11
C GLU A 156 11.92 -5.77 2.29
N ALA A 157 10.74 -5.19 2.55
CA ALA A 157 9.54 -5.40 1.74
C ALA A 157 9.78 -5.05 0.26
N ALA A 158 10.48 -3.95 -0.02
CA ALA A 158 10.85 -3.56 -1.39
C ALA A 158 11.73 -4.61 -2.09
N LYS A 159 12.63 -5.26 -1.36
CA LYS A 159 13.47 -6.34 -1.90
C LYS A 159 12.64 -7.59 -2.24
N VAL A 160 11.62 -7.91 -1.44
CA VAL A 160 10.70 -9.02 -1.73
C VAL A 160 9.97 -8.75 -3.05
N VAL A 161 9.41 -7.55 -3.21
CA VAL A 161 8.73 -7.16 -4.46
C VAL A 161 9.66 -7.26 -5.66
N ALA A 162 10.88 -6.70 -5.56
CA ALA A 162 11.85 -6.77 -6.66
C ALA A 162 12.24 -8.22 -7.00
N THR A 163 12.39 -9.09 -5.99
CA THR A 163 12.72 -10.51 -6.19
C THR A 163 11.58 -11.23 -6.89
N GLY A 164 10.34 -11.07 -6.43
CA GLY A 164 9.16 -11.69 -7.06
C GLY A 164 8.99 -11.27 -8.51
N LEU A 165 9.17 -9.97 -8.82
CA LEU A 165 9.10 -9.47 -10.19
C LEU A 165 10.23 -10.05 -11.07
N LYS A 166 11.45 -10.16 -10.56
CA LYS A 166 12.60 -10.74 -11.31
C LYS A 166 12.44 -12.23 -11.56
N GLU A 167 11.86 -12.98 -10.64
CA GLU A 167 11.61 -14.41 -10.82
C GLU A 167 10.53 -14.64 -11.88
N TYR A 168 9.50 -13.80 -11.94
CA TYR A 168 8.44 -13.88 -12.93
C TYR A 168 8.88 -13.38 -14.32
N ASP A 169 9.62 -12.28 -14.37
CA ASP A 169 10.08 -11.62 -15.59
C ASP A 169 11.60 -11.40 -15.59
N PRO A 170 12.40 -12.47 -15.77
CA PRO A 170 13.86 -12.39 -15.74
C PRO A 170 14.47 -11.45 -16.79
N LYS A 171 13.78 -11.22 -17.92
CA LYS A 171 14.27 -10.36 -19.01
C LYS A 171 14.38 -8.88 -18.60
N ASN A 172 13.59 -8.43 -17.62
CA ASN A 172 13.58 -7.07 -17.12
C ASN A 172 14.29 -6.92 -15.74
N SER A 173 15.01 -7.95 -15.27
CA SER A 173 15.65 -7.98 -13.95
C SER A 173 16.52 -6.74 -13.67
N GLU A 174 17.30 -6.27 -14.65
CA GLU A 174 18.15 -5.08 -14.49
C GLU A 174 17.33 -3.79 -14.24
N LYS A 175 16.12 -3.74 -14.80
CA LYS A 175 15.20 -2.60 -14.58
C LYS A 175 14.66 -2.60 -13.15
N TYR A 176 14.23 -3.76 -12.67
CA TYR A 176 13.74 -3.91 -11.29
C TYR A 176 14.85 -3.63 -10.27
N ASP A 177 16.08 -4.09 -10.52
CA ASP A 177 17.24 -3.79 -9.66
C ASP A 177 17.57 -2.29 -9.64
N LYS A 178 17.49 -1.61 -10.79
CA LYS A 178 17.67 -0.16 -10.86
C LYS A 178 16.59 0.58 -10.08
N ASN A 179 15.33 0.25 -10.31
CA ASN A 179 14.19 0.88 -9.63
C ASN A 179 14.27 0.65 -8.11
N LEU A 180 14.60 -0.57 -7.68
CA LEU A 180 14.84 -0.88 -6.26
C LEU A 180 15.92 0.01 -5.67
N SER A 181 17.07 0.14 -6.34
CA SER A 181 18.18 0.98 -5.87
C SER A 181 17.75 2.45 -5.72
N GLU A 182 16.99 2.97 -6.68
CA GLU A 182 16.46 4.34 -6.65
C GLU A 182 15.46 4.52 -5.49
N TYR A 183 14.55 3.55 -5.29
CA TYR A 183 13.59 3.58 -4.21
C TYR A 183 14.24 3.50 -2.83
N LEU A 184 15.20 2.58 -2.62
CA LEU A 184 15.96 2.49 -1.38
C LEU A 184 16.72 3.79 -1.05
N ASN A 185 17.24 4.50 -2.07
CA ASN A 185 17.85 5.81 -1.88
C ASN A 185 16.83 6.89 -1.47
N GLN A 186 15.59 6.82 -1.97
CA GLN A 186 14.50 7.71 -1.53
C GLN A 186 14.12 7.43 -0.07
N LEU A 187 13.98 6.16 0.31
CA LEU A 187 13.68 5.74 1.68
C LEU A 187 14.75 6.21 2.67
N LYS A 188 16.02 6.07 2.33
CA LYS A 188 17.13 6.56 3.16
C LYS A 188 17.09 8.07 3.37
N LYS A 189 16.76 8.85 2.33
CA LYS A 189 16.59 10.31 2.43
C LYS A 189 15.38 10.66 3.29
N LEU A 190 14.26 9.95 3.11
CA LEU A 190 13.05 10.10 3.92
C LEU A 190 13.37 9.93 5.40
N ASN A 191 14.01 8.80 5.77
CA ASN A 191 14.38 8.49 7.16
C ASN A 191 15.27 9.60 7.77
N SER A 192 16.31 10.02 7.05
CA SER A 192 17.24 11.07 7.53
C SER A 192 16.52 12.41 7.75
N ASN A 193 15.62 12.79 6.83
CA ASN A 193 14.85 14.03 6.94
C ASN A 193 13.87 13.99 8.12
N ASN A 194 13.21 12.85 8.31
CA ASN A 194 12.25 12.65 9.38
C ASN A 194 12.93 12.66 10.75
N LEU A 195 14.05 11.97 10.92
CA LEU A 195 14.86 12.04 12.13
C LEU A 195 15.23 13.48 12.50
N ASN A 196 15.66 14.29 11.54
CA ASN A 196 16.01 15.69 11.79
C ASN A 196 14.81 16.51 12.30
N LYS A 197 13.61 16.29 11.74
CA LYS A 197 12.38 16.97 12.18
C LYS A 197 11.96 16.51 13.57
N ILE A 198 11.90 15.20 13.79
CA ILE A 198 11.48 14.58 15.06
C ILE A 198 12.40 14.99 16.20
N ASN A 199 13.69 15.17 15.96
CA ASN A 199 14.65 15.62 16.96
C ASN A 199 14.38 17.05 17.47
N SER A 200 13.46 17.81 16.84
CA SER A 200 12.98 19.09 17.38
C SER A 200 11.93 18.93 18.49
N ILE A 201 11.36 17.74 18.66
CA ILE A 201 10.40 17.43 19.74
C ILE A 201 11.20 17.00 20.99
N PRO A 202 10.99 17.61 22.17
CA PRO A 202 11.58 17.14 23.41
C PRO A 202 11.23 15.67 23.69
N GLN A 203 12.17 14.90 24.23
CA GLN A 203 11.99 13.46 24.43
C GLN A 203 10.81 13.11 25.32
N ASP A 204 10.54 13.91 26.35
CA ASP A 204 9.43 13.75 27.29
C ASP A 204 8.05 14.10 26.67
N GLN A 205 8.04 14.69 25.48
CA GLN A 205 6.83 15.03 24.73
C GLN A 205 6.56 14.05 23.58
N ARG A 206 7.42 13.07 23.36
CA ARG A 206 7.26 12.08 22.29
C ARG A 206 6.28 10.99 22.73
N VAL A 207 5.01 11.39 22.86
CA VAL A 207 3.89 10.48 23.11
C VAL A 207 2.89 10.63 21.98
N LEU A 208 2.63 9.55 21.28
CA LEU A 208 1.68 9.48 20.17
C LEU A 208 0.41 8.81 20.67
N VAL A 209 -0.73 9.49 20.57
CA VAL A 209 -2.03 8.96 21.00
C VAL A 209 -2.96 8.84 19.81
N THR A 210 -3.36 7.61 19.49
CA THR A 210 -4.10 7.23 18.28
C THR A 210 -5.34 6.40 18.59
N ALA A 211 -6.18 6.13 17.60
CA ALA A 211 -7.37 5.31 17.79
C ALA A 211 -7.01 3.83 17.93
N HIS A 212 -6.10 3.31 17.07
CA HIS A 212 -5.59 1.95 17.19
C HIS A 212 -4.05 1.91 17.18
N ASP A 213 -3.50 0.79 17.55
CA ASP A 213 -2.07 0.56 17.77
C ASP A 213 -1.37 0.22 16.44
N ALA A 214 -1.21 1.22 15.56
CA ALA A 214 -0.60 1.06 14.24
C ALA A 214 0.83 1.62 14.14
N PHE A 215 1.32 2.30 15.17
CA PHE A 215 2.56 3.07 15.08
C PHE A 215 3.69 2.54 15.98
N GLN A 216 3.61 1.29 16.47
CA GLN A 216 4.65 0.74 17.34
C GLN A 216 6.03 0.74 16.68
N TYR A 217 6.13 0.37 15.40
CA TYR A 217 7.40 0.46 14.66
C TYR A 217 7.89 1.90 14.53
N PHE A 218 7.00 2.86 14.29
CA PHE A 218 7.35 4.28 14.30
C PHE A 218 7.88 4.70 15.68
N GLY A 219 7.17 4.31 16.74
CA GLY A 219 7.56 4.57 18.13
C GLY A 219 8.93 4.00 18.44
N HIS A 220 9.16 2.73 18.09
CA HIS A 220 10.44 2.04 18.28
C HIS A 220 11.59 2.76 17.54
N THR A 221 11.38 3.14 16.28
CA THR A 221 12.43 3.74 15.43
C THR A 221 12.74 5.17 15.81
N TYR A 222 11.73 5.97 16.17
CA TYR A 222 11.89 7.42 16.38
C TYR A 222 11.83 7.83 17.86
N GLY A 223 11.70 6.88 18.78
CA GLY A 223 11.70 7.12 20.22
C GLY A 223 10.42 7.76 20.73
N PHE A 224 9.26 7.35 20.21
CA PHE A 224 7.95 7.70 20.75
C PHE A 224 7.43 6.57 21.62
N GLU A 225 6.66 6.95 22.64
CA GLU A 225 5.73 6.06 23.30
C GLU A 225 4.41 6.13 22.57
N GLU A 226 3.82 4.99 22.26
CA GLU A 226 2.50 4.89 21.66
C GLU A 226 1.46 4.53 22.71
N LEU A 227 0.34 5.25 22.68
CA LEU A 227 -0.86 4.99 23.46
C LEU A 227 -2.05 4.92 22.51
N SER A 228 -2.79 3.84 22.55
CA SER A 228 -3.95 3.63 21.68
C SER A 228 -5.19 3.21 22.49
N ILE A 229 -6.35 3.45 21.92
CA ILE A 229 -7.64 3.05 22.54
C ILE A 229 -7.93 1.59 22.18
N GLN A 230 -7.68 1.20 20.93
CA GLN A 230 -7.81 -0.18 20.41
C GLN A 230 -6.43 -0.82 20.29
N GLY A 231 -6.39 -2.17 20.27
CA GLY A 231 -5.16 -2.90 19.98
C GLY A 231 -4.73 -2.78 18.53
N TRP A 232 -3.74 -3.59 18.15
CA TRP A 232 -3.14 -3.64 16.82
C TRP A 232 -4.13 -4.03 15.68
N SER A 233 -5.23 -4.67 16.02
CA SER A 233 -6.32 -4.98 15.10
C SER A 233 -7.58 -4.23 15.50
N THR A 234 -8.29 -3.73 14.52
CA THR A 234 -9.56 -3.01 14.68
C THR A 234 -10.77 -3.93 14.80
N ASP A 235 -10.58 -5.26 14.78
CA ASP A 235 -11.65 -6.25 14.90
C ASP A 235 -12.46 -6.13 16.21
N SER A 236 -11.86 -5.58 17.26
CA SER A 236 -12.51 -5.34 18.55
C SER A 236 -12.69 -3.86 18.78
N GLU A 237 -13.94 -3.43 18.99
CA GLU A 237 -14.21 -2.03 19.36
C GLU A 237 -13.66 -1.70 20.75
N ALA A 238 -13.20 -0.47 20.89
CA ALA A 238 -12.76 0.07 22.19
C ALA A 238 -13.93 0.16 23.17
N GLY A 239 -13.72 -0.35 24.38
CA GLY A 239 -14.70 -0.22 25.45
C GLY A 239 -14.65 1.16 26.11
N ILE A 240 -15.75 1.55 26.76
CA ILE A 240 -15.82 2.82 27.53
C ILE A 240 -14.74 2.87 28.61
N ARG A 241 -14.40 1.72 29.19
CA ARG A 241 -13.39 1.65 30.27
C ARG A 241 -12.00 2.00 29.74
N GLU A 242 -11.63 1.52 28.56
CA GLU A 242 -10.35 1.80 27.91
C GLU A 242 -10.21 3.30 27.64
N ILE A 243 -11.26 3.94 27.12
CA ILE A 243 -11.30 5.41 26.91
C ILE A 243 -11.12 6.15 28.26
N GLN A 244 -11.82 5.73 29.31
CA GLN A 244 -11.72 6.40 30.62
C GLN A 244 -10.33 6.24 31.24
N ASN A 245 -9.73 5.05 31.19
CA ASN A 245 -8.39 4.79 31.71
C ASN A 245 -7.34 5.63 30.97
N LEU A 246 -7.42 5.66 29.63
CA LEU A 246 -6.50 6.43 28.82
C LEU A 246 -6.67 7.94 29.06
N ALA A 247 -7.90 8.42 29.23
CA ALA A 247 -8.17 9.81 29.59
C ALA A 247 -7.58 10.22 30.95
N ASP A 248 -7.60 9.30 31.94
CA ASP A 248 -6.94 9.52 33.24
C ASP A 248 -5.43 9.66 33.08
N GLU A 249 -4.81 8.78 32.31
CA GLU A 249 -3.37 8.78 32.02
C GLU A 249 -2.95 10.05 31.29
N ILE A 250 -3.62 10.39 30.19
CA ILE A 250 -3.36 11.59 29.39
C ILE A 250 -3.45 12.85 30.25
N SER A 251 -4.51 12.96 31.04
CA SER A 251 -4.73 14.13 31.92
C SER A 251 -3.66 14.25 32.99
N LYS A 252 -3.25 13.12 33.61
CA LYS A 252 -2.19 13.07 34.62
C LYS A 252 -0.83 13.46 34.06
N ARG A 253 -0.51 12.97 32.86
CA ARG A 253 0.79 13.17 32.19
C ARG A 253 0.86 14.48 31.42
N LYS A 254 -0.26 15.17 31.24
CA LYS A 254 -0.35 16.43 30.48
C LYS A 254 0.09 16.24 29.01
N ILE A 255 -0.35 15.16 28.39
CA ILE A 255 -0.08 14.89 26.98
C ILE A 255 -0.75 15.97 26.14
N LYS A 256 -0.04 16.44 25.08
CA LYS A 256 -0.41 17.66 24.36
C LYS A 256 -1.51 17.45 23.33
N ALA A 257 -1.48 16.32 22.59
CA ALA A 257 -2.34 16.13 21.44
C ALA A 257 -2.77 14.67 21.28
N LEU A 258 -3.93 14.52 20.64
CA LEU A 258 -4.47 13.26 20.09
C LEU A 258 -4.42 13.33 18.58
N PHE A 259 -4.43 12.17 17.90
CA PHE A 259 -4.45 12.13 16.46
C PHE A 259 -5.60 11.24 15.96
N VAL A 260 -6.35 11.73 14.98
CA VAL A 260 -7.31 10.91 14.23
C VAL A 260 -6.59 10.18 13.11
N GLU A 261 -7.22 9.14 12.57
CA GLU A 261 -6.65 8.30 11.53
C GLU A 261 -7.57 8.27 10.31
N THR A 262 -6.96 8.19 9.11
CA THR A 262 -7.73 8.19 7.85
C THR A 262 -8.54 6.93 7.63
N SER A 263 -8.14 5.80 8.21
CA SER A 263 -8.80 4.49 8.07
C SER A 263 -9.80 4.16 9.20
N ILE A 264 -9.84 4.98 10.27
CA ILE A 264 -10.66 4.74 11.46
C ILE A 264 -11.64 5.90 11.67
N SER A 265 -12.84 5.61 12.17
CA SER A 265 -13.79 6.65 12.52
C SER A 265 -13.22 7.61 13.58
N PRO A 266 -13.29 8.93 13.39
CA PRO A 266 -12.79 9.91 14.35
C PRO A 266 -13.56 9.91 15.68
N ALA A 267 -14.77 9.32 15.72
CA ALA A 267 -15.65 9.34 16.88
C ALA A 267 -15.01 8.82 18.17
N THR A 268 -14.09 7.83 18.06
CA THR A 268 -13.39 7.25 19.20
C THR A 268 -12.40 8.24 19.81
N ILE A 269 -11.64 8.95 18.99
CA ILE A 269 -10.69 10.00 19.42
C ILE A 269 -11.46 11.22 19.96
N GLU A 270 -12.58 11.61 19.33
CA GLU A 270 -13.43 12.68 19.82
C GLU A 270 -14.02 12.37 21.20
N ALA A 271 -14.42 11.12 21.44
CA ALA A 271 -14.88 10.66 22.76
C ALA A 271 -13.75 10.70 23.81
N LEU A 272 -12.52 10.35 23.42
CA LEU A 272 -11.36 10.45 24.29
C LEU A 272 -11.03 11.91 24.60
N GLU A 273 -11.06 12.80 23.61
CA GLU A 273 -10.86 14.24 23.80
C GLU A 273 -11.85 14.80 24.83
N ALA A 274 -13.15 14.53 24.66
CA ALA A 274 -14.19 14.96 25.58
C ALA A 274 -13.98 14.40 26.99
N ALA A 275 -13.54 13.13 27.13
CA ALA A 275 -13.23 12.51 28.39
C ALA A 275 -12.03 13.17 29.09
N VAL A 276 -10.98 13.53 28.36
CA VAL A 276 -9.80 14.26 28.88
C VAL A 276 -10.18 15.68 29.31
N GLN A 277 -10.92 16.40 28.49
CA GLN A 277 -11.39 17.76 28.81
C GLN A 277 -12.28 17.79 30.04
N SER A 278 -13.12 16.77 30.27
CA SER A 278 -13.94 16.64 31.50
C SER A 278 -13.10 16.51 32.76
N ARG A 279 -11.82 16.14 32.65
CA ARG A 279 -10.84 16.06 33.74
C ARG A 279 -10.05 17.38 33.95
N GLY A 280 -10.42 18.43 33.22
CA GLY A 280 -9.77 19.74 33.32
C GLY A 280 -8.41 19.82 32.63
N HIS A 281 -8.12 18.92 31.70
CA HIS A 281 -6.94 19.01 30.83
C HIS A 281 -7.38 19.46 29.44
N ASP A 282 -6.82 20.59 28.98
CA ASP A 282 -7.08 21.16 27.66
C ASP A 282 -6.18 20.44 26.63
N ILE A 283 -6.76 19.47 25.96
CA ILE A 283 -6.11 18.68 24.93
C ILE A 283 -6.75 19.00 23.57
N VAL A 284 -6.00 18.85 22.50
CA VAL A 284 -6.46 19.10 21.14
C VAL A 284 -6.24 17.89 20.23
N ILE A 285 -7.04 17.79 19.17
CA ILE A 285 -6.73 16.90 18.06
C ILE A 285 -5.66 17.61 17.24
N GLY A 286 -4.44 17.03 17.24
CA GLY A 286 -3.25 17.60 16.62
C GLY A 286 -3.23 17.45 15.10
N GLY A 287 -4.11 16.63 14.56
CA GLY A 287 -4.28 16.40 13.12
C GLY A 287 -4.68 14.99 12.77
N GLU A 288 -4.74 14.70 11.47
CA GLU A 288 -5.08 13.40 10.93
C GLU A 288 -3.82 12.71 10.41
N LEU A 289 -3.67 11.44 10.74
CA LEU A 289 -2.56 10.59 10.31
C LEU A 289 -3.04 9.50 9.34
N PHE A 290 -2.22 9.20 8.36
CA PHE A 290 -2.35 7.97 7.59
C PHE A 290 -1.87 6.82 8.46
N SER A 291 -2.70 5.81 8.72
CA SER A 291 -2.32 4.61 9.47
C SER A 291 -2.20 3.40 8.55
N ASP A 292 -3.32 2.79 8.15
CA ASP A 292 -3.34 1.57 7.35
C ASP A 292 -3.44 1.79 5.85
N ALA A 293 -3.64 3.03 5.44
CA ALA A 293 -3.73 3.42 4.05
C ALA A 293 -3.01 4.75 3.82
N ILE A 294 -2.46 4.95 2.63
CA ILE A 294 -1.96 6.24 2.16
C ILE A 294 -3.05 7.01 1.43
N GLY A 295 -2.76 8.26 1.03
CA GLY A 295 -3.72 9.15 0.39
C GLY A 295 -4.14 8.75 -1.02
N GLU A 296 -4.93 9.62 -1.64
CA GLU A 296 -5.45 9.44 -3.01
C GLU A 296 -4.31 9.46 -4.04
N LYS A 297 -4.36 8.54 -5.00
CA LYS A 297 -3.42 8.48 -6.11
C LYS A 297 -3.38 9.81 -6.87
N GLY A 298 -2.18 10.31 -7.10
CA GLY A 298 -1.96 11.60 -7.78
C GLY A 298 -1.86 12.79 -6.83
N THR A 299 -2.07 12.61 -5.53
CA THR A 299 -1.72 13.58 -4.49
C THR A 299 -0.32 13.29 -3.94
N PRO A 300 0.34 14.25 -3.25
CA PRO A 300 1.60 13.96 -2.57
C PRO A 300 1.48 12.78 -1.60
N GLU A 301 0.42 12.75 -0.81
CA GLU A 301 0.13 11.74 0.21
C GLU A 301 -0.32 10.40 -0.39
N GLY A 302 -0.63 10.35 -1.69
CA GLY A 302 -0.88 9.12 -2.46
C GLY A 302 0.38 8.30 -2.75
N THR A 303 1.52 8.67 -2.16
CA THR A 303 2.76 7.92 -2.16
C THR A 303 3.20 7.62 -0.74
N TYR A 304 3.92 6.51 -0.53
CA TYR A 304 4.48 6.16 0.78
C TYR A 304 5.33 7.31 1.36
N VAL A 305 6.23 7.87 0.55
CA VAL A 305 7.11 8.98 0.96
C VAL A 305 6.29 10.21 1.37
N GLY A 306 5.23 10.52 0.64
CA GLY A 306 4.37 11.66 0.92
C GLY A 306 3.55 11.47 2.20
N ALA A 307 2.88 10.32 2.36
CA ALA A 307 2.10 10.00 3.55
C ALA A 307 2.96 9.97 4.83
N PHE A 308 4.14 9.34 4.76
CA PHE A 308 5.09 9.34 5.88
C PHE A 308 5.56 10.76 6.24
N THR A 309 5.86 11.58 5.22
CA THR A 309 6.28 12.98 5.42
C THR A 309 5.16 13.82 6.03
N HIS A 310 3.92 13.61 5.60
CA HIS A 310 2.72 14.25 6.16
C HIS A 310 2.59 13.90 7.66
N ASN A 311 2.63 12.61 8.00
CA ASN A 311 2.51 12.17 9.39
C ASN A 311 3.57 12.81 10.28
N VAL A 312 4.84 12.79 9.86
CA VAL A 312 5.93 13.41 10.63
C VAL A 312 5.72 14.92 10.81
N ASN A 313 5.29 15.63 9.76
CA ASN A 313 5.01 17.06 9.86
C ASN A 313 3.88 17.34 10.85
N THR A 314 2.77 16.61 10.74
CA THR A 314 1.60 16.72 11.60
C THR A 314 1.96 16.47 13.08
N ILE A 315 2.70 15.39 13.35
CA ILE A 315 3.17 15.05 14.70
C ILE A 315 4.11 16.12 15.25
N VAL A 316 5.07 16.59 14.45
CA VAL A 316 6.03 17.62 14.88
C VAL A 316 5.32 18.94 15.17
N GLU A 317 4.35 19.34 14.35
CA GLU A 317 3.60 20.58 14.56
C GLU A 317 2.77 20.53 15.84
N ALA A 318 2.14 19.41 16.13
CA ALA A 318 1.28 19.24 17.31
C ALA A 318 2.06 19.11 18.62
N LEU A 319 3.25 18.49 18.61
CA LEU A 319 3.99 18.14 19.83
C LEU A 319 5.16 19.07 20.15
N LYS A 320 5.57 19.91 19.25
CA LYS A 320 6.68 20.87 19.43
C LYS A 320 6.32 22.14 20.25
#